data_81acc0be497201265fe05d12316be1bd
#
_entry.id   81acc0be497201265fe05d12316be1bd
#
_cell.length_a   1.000
_cell.length_b   1.000
_cell.length_c   1.000
_cell.angle_alpha   90.00
_cell.angle_beta   90.00
_cell.angle_gamma   90.00
#
_symmetry.space_group_name_H-M   'P 1'
#
loop_
_entity.id
_entity.type
_entity.pdbx_description
1 polymer ?
#
loop_
_entity_poly.entity_id
_entity_poly.type
_entity_poly.pdbx_seq_one_letter_code
_entity_poly.pdbx_strand_id
1 'polypeptide(L)'
;MPFLLYNSAVPFRRLTAWIGALALASVGLPLGGASSLAQPLPPEPAQLQGMEEKAFATSLASEDLSLLEAACQDSAQFDRPERLQVLRERLVALRPAPQPFNVVITNANALISCRAPEAALEVLDRFGPGPGVQRQQWLIQQWRAANAGLNHRRAAMALWRLAAGNPASLEAMPLPMRFQEDGSLDTRPALDVLAGHLAALGRNGEAAAVLLAGRLPGRVAAERLQLAARLLDSVPIQDRDRLLELALDQAAAVAAWGLAAELLDLQGTLHRQAGGDGAAAAARRLRLSLRIDDAYAEWRLRQQDPSQAARSGELERQLRSPRASGGHAAGAAVVLPPLPSP
;
A
#
# COMPACT_ATOMS: atom_id res chain seq x y z
N MET A 1 16.61 28.89 -2.62
CA MET A 1 17.84 28.17 -2.24
C MET A 1 17.65 26.72 -2.68
N PRO A 2 18.53 26.16 -3.54
CA PRO A 2 18.30 24.88 -4.21
C PRO A 2 18.64 23.71 -3.28
N PHE A 3 17.75 22.71 -3.26
CA PHE A 3 17.93 21.43 -2.62
C PHE A 3 19.00 20.62 -3.36
N LEU A 4 20.08 20.31 -2.69
CA LEU A 4 21.10 19.36 -3.16
C LEU A 4 20.55 17.94 -3.01
N LEU A 5 20.20 17.35 -4.14
CA LEU A 5 19.92 15.93 -4.28
C LEU A 5 21.21 15.13 -4.11
N TYR A 6 21.26 14.31 -3.09
CA TYR A 6 22.34 13.35 -2.87
C TYR A 6 22.16 12.18 -3.84
N ASN A 7 22.97 12.21 -4.90
CA ASN A 7 22.93 11.25 -6.00
C ASN A 7 23.87 10.08 -5.66
N SER A 8 23.34 8.99 -5.15
CA SER A 8 24.06 7.71 -5.06
C SER A 8 23.76 6.92 -6.33
N ALA A 9 24.64 7.02 -7.32
CA ALA A 9 24.57 6.30 -8.57
C ALA A 9 24.86 4.80 -8.34
N VAL A 10 23.84 3.98 -8.44
CA VAL A 10 23.96 2.53 -8.64
C VAL A 10 23.93 2.30 -10.17
N PRO A 11 24.87 1.56 -10.77
CA PRO A 11 24.91 1.38 -12.21
C PRO A 11 23.79 0.45 -12.68
N PHE A 12 22.85 1.00 -13.42
CA PHE A 12 21.83 0.25 -14.17
C PHE A 12 22.48 -0.58 -15.28
N ARG A 13 22.43 -1.88 -15.18
CA ARG A 13 22.61 -2.81 -16.32
C ARG A 13 21.37 -2.70 -17.22
N ARG A 14 21.60 -2.16 -18.42
CA ARG A 14 20.58 -2.08 -19.47
C ARG A 14 20.19 -3.49 -19.92
N LEU A 15 18.94 -3.86 -19.72
CA LEU A 15 18.31 -4.96 -20.46
C LEU A 15 17.86 -4.41 -21.82
N THR A 16 18.53 -4.84 -22.87
CA THR A 16 18.17 -4.58 -24.25
C THR A 16 16.94 -5.41 -24.63
N ALA A 17 15.86 -4.73 -24.99
CA ALA A 17 14.66 -5.32 -25.59
C ALA A 17 15.00 -5.82 -27.00
N TRP A 18 14.76 -7.09 -27.27
CA TRP A 18 14.76 -7.67 -28.60
C TRP A 18 13.36 -7.56 -29.21
N ILE A 19 13.23 -6.68 -30.21
CA ILE A 19 12.07 -6.64 -31.10
C ILE A 19 12.35 -7.65 -32.22
N GLY A 20 11.64 -8.78 -32.19
CA GLY A 20 11.68 -9.78 -33.28
C GLY A 20 10.71 -9.42 -34.39
N ALA A 21 11.25 -9.20 -35.58
CA ALA A 21 10.49 -8.97 -36.80
C ALA A 21 9.81 -10.28 -37.27
N LEU A 22 8.50 -10.20 -37.58
CA LEU A 22 7.73 -11.22 -38.28
C LEU A 22 8.13 -11.19 -39.77
N ALA A 23 8.72 -12.29 -40.26
CA ALA A 23 8.81 -12.58 -41.68
C ALA A 23 7.87 -13.75 -41.99
N LEU A 24 6.86 -13.47 -42.81
CA LEU A 24 6.00 -14.45 -43.47
C LEU A 24 6.76 -15.09 -44.64
N ALA A 25 6.92 -16.40 -44.62
CA ALA A 25 7.24 -17.16 -45.84
C ALA A 25 6.45 -18.47 -45.85
N SER A 26 5.76 -18.67 -46.94
CA SER A 26 4.83 -19.73 -47.26
C SER A 26 5.53 -20.97 -47.85
N VAL A 27 4.84 -22.12 -47.66
CA VAL A 27 4.76 -23.32 -48.52
C VAL A 27 5.90 -24.32 -48.45
N GLY A 28 5.50 -25.54 -48.11
CA GLY A 28 6.22 -26.77 -48.39
C GLY A 28 5.97 -27.89 -47.39
N LEU A 29 4.92 -28.70 -47.61
CA LEU A 29 4.82 -30.02 -46.97
C LEU A 29 5.86 -30.98 -47.59
N PRO A 30 6.59 -31.75 -46.77
CA PRO A 30 6.61 -33.18 -46.96
C PRO A 30 6.29 -33.94 -45.67
N LEU A 31 5.50 -34.97 -45.83
CA LEU A 31 5.28 -36.07 -44.90
C LEU A 31 6.61 -36.80 -44.60
N GLY A 32 6.97 -36.89 -43.36
CA GLY A 32 8.15 -37.68 -42.95
C GLY A 32 8.49 -37.55 -41.48
N GLY A 33 8.24 -38.63 -40.70
CA GLY A 33 8.98 -38.98 -39.50
C GLY A 33 8.77 -38.11 -38.27
N ALA A 34 7.90 -38.52 -37.37
CA ALA A 34 7.79 -37.97 -36.00
C ALA A 34 9.03 -38.33 -35.19
N SER A 35 10.10 -37.53 -35.30
CA SER A 35 11.13 -37.49 -34.26
C SER A 35 10.68 -36.51 -33.21
N SER A 36 10.23 -37.03 -32.09
CA SER A 36 9.93 -36.24 -30.88
C SER A 36 11.25 -35.56 -30.43
N LEU A 37 11.43 -34.32 -30.90
CA LEU A 37 12.45 -33.43 -30.32
C LEU A 37 11.93 -33.07 -28.93
N ALA A 38 12.46 -33.78 -27.92
CA ALA A 38 12.31 -33.35 -26.53
C ALA A 38 12.81 -31.89 -26.44
N GLN A 39 11.88 -30.93 -26.26
CA GLN A 39 12.25 -29.57 -25.91
C GLN A 39 13.06 -29.63 -24.61
N PRO A 40 14.28 -29.03 -24.56
CA PRO A 40 14.98 -28.93 -23.30
C PRO A 40 14.06 -28.20 -22.31
N LEU A 41 13.80 -28.82 -21.15
CA LEU A 41 13.11 -28.20 -20.04
C LEU A 41 13.76 -26.83 -19.77
N PRO A 42 12.95 -25.78 -19.57
CA PRO A 42 13.53 -24.50 -19.17
C PRO A 42 14.41 -24.74 -17.94
N PRO A 43 15.57 -24.07 -17.84
CA PRO A 43 16.46 -24.24 -16.70
C PRO A 43 15.64 -23.98 -15.44
N GLU A 44 15.71 -24.90 -14.49
CA GLU A 44 15.10 -24.80 -13.19
C GLU A 44 15.50 -23.44 -12.60
N PRO A 45 14.56 -22.63 -12.09
CA PRO A 45 14.91 -21.31 -11.53
C PRO A 45 15.98 -21.55 -10.47
N ALA A 46 17.13 -20.88 -10.62
CA ALA A 46 18.25 -20.99 -9.70
C ALA A 46 17.68 -20.76 -8.28
N GLN A 47 17.71 -21.81 -7.47
CA GLN A 47 17.26 -21.72 -6.09
C GLN A 47 18.13 -20.65 -5.44
N LEU A 48 17.50 -19.56 -4.99
CA LEU A 48 18.15 -18.50 -4.23
C LEU A 48 18.76 -19.17 -2.98
N GLN A 49 20.05 -19.44 -3.02
CA GLN A 49 20.77 -19.99 -1.88
C GLN A 49 21.19 -18.82 -1.01
N GLY A 50 20.82 -18.88 0.27
CA GLY A 50 21.27 -17.88 1.24
C GLY A 50 22.79 -17.89 1.42
N MET A 51 23.30 -16.87 2.11
CA MET A 51 24.72 -16.67 2.38
C MET A 51 25.38 -17.94 2.96
N GLU A 52 26.48 -18.38 2.35
CA GLU A 52 27.27 -19.50 2.83
C GLU A 52 27.87 -19.23 4.21
N GLU A 53 28.14 -20.30 4.98
CA GLU A 53 28.65 -20.21 6.36
C GLU A 53 29.96 -19.43 6.46
N LYS A 54 30.89 -19.65 5.52
CA LYS A 54 32.18 -18.93 5.49
C LYS A 54 31.99 -17.43 5.25
N ALA A 55 31.09 -17.04 4.34
CA ALA A 55 30.77 -15.64 4.05
C ALA A 55 30.07 -15.01 5.25
N PHE A 56 29.15 -15.73 5.89
CA PHE A 56 28.49 -15.29 7.11
C PHE A 56 29.50 -15.05 8.25
N ALA A 57 30.40 -15.97 8.51
CA ALA A 57 31.43 -15.83 9.55
C ALA A 57 32.34 -14.62 9.26
N THR A 58 32.68 -14.36 7.98
CA THR A 58 33.45 -13.18 7.58
C THR A 58 32.69 -11.89 7.86
N SER A 59 31.40 -11.84 7.51
CA SER A 59 30.54 -10.68 7.79
C SER A 59 30.39 -10.43 9.29
N LEU A 60 30.17 -11.50 10.08
CA LEU A 60 30.01 -11.40 11.53
C LEU A 60 31.29 -10.88 12.24
N ALA A 61 32.46 -11.24 11.72
CA ALA A 61 33.74 -10.76 12.25
C ALA A 61 34.06 -9.30 11.86
N SER A 62 33.33 -8.77 10.88
CA SER A 62 33.55 -7.40 10.37
C SER A 62 33.10 -6.32 11.37
N GLU A 63 33.72 -5.14 11.25
CA GLU A 63 33.24 -3.90 11.87
C GLU A 63 32.46 -3.02 10.88
N ASP A 64 32.34 -3.45 9.63
CA ASP A 64 31.57 -2.77 8.61
C ASP A 64 30.06 -3.03 8.80
N LEU A 65 29.34 -2.00 9.20
CA LEU A 65 27.90 -2.07 9.44
C LEU A 65 27.11 -2.45 8.18
N SER A 66 27.62 -2.14 6.98
CA SER A 66 26.96 -2.50 5.71
C SER A 66 27.04 -4.00 5.45
N LEU A 67 28.17 -4.63 5.76
CA LEU A 67 28.31 -6.09 5.66
C LEU A 67 27.42 -6.81 6.69
N LEU A 68 27.36 -6.28 7.90
CA LEU A 68 26.45 -6.81 8.94
C LEU A 68 24.99 -6.64 8.55
N GLU A 69 24.60 -5.50 7.98
CA GLU A 69 23.24 -5.28 7.47
C GLU A 69 22.88 -6.26 6.36
N ALA A 70 23.79 -6.50 5.39
CA ALA A 70 23.58 -7.49 4.34
C ALA A 70 23.41 -8.91 4.90
N ALA A 71 24.20 -9.29 5.90
CA ALA A 71 24.05 -10.56 6.60
C ALA A 71 22.74 -10.68 7.37
N CYS A 72 22.24 -9.57 7.94
CA CYS A 72 20.92 -9.50 8.59
C CYS A 72 19.79 -9.71 7.56
N GLN A 73 19.87 -9.02 6.41
CA GLN A 73 18.86 -9.14 5.34
C GLN A 73 18.80 -10.57 4.82
N ASP A 74 19.95 -11.18 4.52
CA ASP A 74 20.02 -12.57 4.09
C ASP A 74 19.43 -13.52 5.16
N SER A 75 19.86 -13.39 6.40
CA SER A 75 19.39 -14.25 7.49
C SER A 75 17.89 -14.09 7.77
N ALA A 76 17.35 -12.89 7.56
CA ALA A 76 15.91 -12.61 7.67
C ALA A 76 15.12 -13.17 6.48
N GLN A 77 15.68 -13.10 5.26
CA GLN A 77 15.06 -13.63 4.04
C GLN A 77 14.94 -15.15 4.08
N PHE A 78 15.98 -15.84 4.58
CA PHE A 78 16.03 -17.30 4.66
C PHE A 78 15.63 -17.87 6.03
N ASP A 79 15.01 -17.03 6.88
CA ASP A 79 14.48 -17.38 8.22
C ASP A 79 15.48 -18.16 9.09
N ARG A 80 16.68 -17.56 9.31
CA ARG A 80 17.77 -18.12 10.11
C ARG A 80 17.88 -17.43 11.48
N PRO A 81 17.05 -17.80 12.46
CA PRO A 81 16.95 -17.08 13.73
C PRO A 81 18.24 -17.07 14.55
N GLU A 82 19.03 -18.15 14.50
CA GLU A 82 20.30 -18.24 15.23
C GLU A 82 21.32 -17.20 14.70
N ARG A 83 21.40 -17.06 13.38
CA ARG A 83 22.26 -16.05 12.75
C ARG A 83 21.79 -14.63 13.07
N LEU A 84 20.47 -14.41 13.07
CA LEU A 84 19.91 -13.11 13.47
C LEU A 84 20.26 -12.76 14.90
N GLN A 85 20.24 -13.73 15.83
CA GLN A 85 20.58 -13.49 17.21
C GLN A 85 22.04 -13.03 17.38
N VAL A 86 22.99 -13.76 16.83
CA VAL A 86 24.42 -13.41 16.98
C VAL A 86 24.75 -12.08 16.26
N LEU A 87 24.10 -11.78 15.13
CA LEU A 87 24.23 -10.48 14.45
C LEU A 87 23.71 -9.32 15.30
N ARG A 88 22.56 -9.50 15.98
CA ARG A 88 21.99 -8.50 16.90
C ARG A 88 22.95 -8.22 18.05
N GLU A 89 23.44 -9.26 18.69
CA GLU A 89 24.40 -9.16 19.79
C GLU A 89 25.68 -8.41 19.34
N ARG A 90 26.19 -8.75 18.16
CA ARG A 90 27.35 -8.09 17.54
C ARG A 90 27.08 -6.60 17.28
N LEU A 91 25.95 -6.25 16.64
CA LEU A 91 25.58 -4.87 16.32
C LEU A 91 25.42 -3.99 17.58
N VAL A 92 24.83 -4.53 18.64
CA VAL A 92 24.70 -3.81 19.92
C VAL A 92 26.06 -3.59 20.61
N ALA A 93 26.96 -4.59 20.53
CA ALA A 93 28.27 -4.56 21.17
C ALA A 93 29.32 -3.70 20.42
N LEU A 94 29.18 -3.57 19.08
CA LEU A 94 30.19 -3.01 18.22
C LEU A 94 30.55 -1.55 18.54
N ARG A 95 29.58 -0.78 19.04
CA ARG A 95 29.79 0.67 19.19
C ARG A 95 29.08 1.24 20.40
N PRO A 96 29.71 1.17 21.58
CA PRO A 96 29.20 1.87 22.74
C PRO A 96 29.24 3.39 22.52
N ALA A 97 28.35 4.14 23.19
CA ALA A 97 28.29 5.60 23.11
C ALA A 97 29.61 6.26 23.63
N PRO A 98 29.97 7.46 23.16
CA PRO A 98 29.32 8.29 22.13
C PRO A 98 29.75 7.92 20.70
N GLN A 99 28.83 8.13 19.73
CA GLN A 99 29.07 7.80 18.31
C GLN A 99 28.69 8.95 17.39
N PRO A 100 29.37 9.07 16.20
CA PRO A 100 28.93 9.97 15.14
C PRO A 100 27.50 9.63 14.67
N PHE A 101 26.74 10.66 14.30
CA PHE A 101 25.34 10.54 13.90
C PHE A 101 25.10 9.50 12.80
N ASN A 102 25.94 9.54 11.74
CA ASN A 102 25.83 8.59 10.63
C ASN A 102 26.00 7.13 11.08
N VAL A 103 26.89 6.86 12.03
CA VAL A 103 27.12 5.52 12.59
C VAL A 103 25.89 5.05 13.36
N VAL A 104 25.29 5.92 14.17
CA VAL A 104 24.05 5.61 14.91
C VAL A 104 22.91 5.24 13.94
N ILE A 105 22.74 6.01 12.87
CA ILE A 105 21.68 5.76 11.86
C ILE A 105 21.94 4.44 11.11
N THR A 106 23.18 4.19 10.69
CA THR A 106 23.53 2.94 9.97
C THR A 106 23.35 1.71 10.88
N ASN A 107 23.77 1.80 12.14
CA ASN A 107 23.59 0.72 13.11
C ASN A 107 22.10 0.45 13.38
N ALA A 108 21.30 1.49 13.56
CA ALA A 108 19.86 1.34 13.72
C ALA A 108 19.19 0.69 12.48
N ASN A 109 19.63 1.04 11.27
CA ASN A 109 19.16 0.38 10.04
C ASN A 109 19.50 -1.11 10.04
N ALA A 110 20.75 -1.47 10.34
CA ALA A 110 21.18 -2.86 10.41
C ALA A 110 20.35 -3.66 11.43
N LEU A 111 20.08 -3.08 12.61
CA LEU A 111 19.25 -3.72 13.62
C LEU A 111 17.78 -3.90 13.18
N ILE A 112 17.21 -2.94 12.44
CA ILE A 112 15.87 -3.10 11.85
C ILE A 112 15.89 -4.25 10.84
N SER A 113 16.89 -4.31 9.98
CA SER A 113 17.08 -5.41 9.01
C SER A 113 17.26 -6.77 9.68
N CYS A 114 17.88 -6.79 10.87
CA CYS A 114 18.00 -7.96 11.76
C CYS A 114 16.72 -8.33 12.51
N ARG A 115 15.57 -7.71 12.21
CA ARG A 115 14.31 -7.89 12.95
C ARG A 115 14.45 -7.60 14.47
N ALA A 116 15.26 -6.61 14.83
CA ALA A 116 15.52 -6.18 16.21
C ALA A 116 15.15 -4.71 16.44
N PRO A 117 13.87 -4.33 16.28
CA PRO A 117 13.43 -2.95 16.35
C PRO A 117 13.64 -2.31 17.74
N GLU A 118 13.52 -3.08 18.82
CA GLU A 118 13.76 -2.60 20.19
C GLU A 118 15.23 -2.21 20.38
N ALA A 119 16.16 -3.05 19.91
CA ALA A 119 17.60 -2.73 19.96
C ALA A 119 17.95 -1.51 19.08
N ALA A 120 17.28 -1.37 17.94
CA ALA A 120 17.42 -0.17 17.10
C ALA A 120 16.96 1.09 17.84
N LEU A 121 15.84 1.04 18.55
CA LEU A 121 15.36 2.15 19.40
C LEU A 121 16.35 2.47 20.52
N GLU A 122 16.92 1.45 21.17
CA GLU A 122 17.93 1.63 22.20
C GLU A 122 19.18 2.35 21.67
N VAL A 123 19.67 1.96 20.50
CA VAL A 123 20.82 2.63 19.85
C VAL A 123 20.46 4.07 19.50
N LEU A 124 19.28 4.34 18.97
CA LEU A 124 18.80 5.69 18.66
C LEU A 124 18.64 6.56 19.91
N ASP A 125 18.19 5.99 21.03
CA ASP A 125 18.00 6.72 22.28
C ASP A 125 19.33 7.19 22.91
N ARG A 126 20.47 6.57 22.54
CA ARG A 126 21.82 7.02 22.97
C ARG A 126 22.24 8.36 22.34
N PHE A 127 21.51 8.81 21.31
CA PHE A 127 21.82 10.03 20.57
C PHE A 127 20.57 10.91 20.46
N GLY A 128 20.68 12.16 20.84
CA GLY A 128 19.61 13.15 20.76
C GLY A 128 20.06 14.39 20.00
N PRO A 129 19.96 14.44 18.67
CA PRO A 129 20.45 15.56 17.88
C PRO A 129 19.68 16.84 18.20
N GLY A 130 20.41 17.97 18.15
CA GLY A 130 19.82 19.30 18.20
C GLY A 130 18.86 19.55 17.01
N PRO A 131 18.16 20.70 17.00
CA PRO A 131 17.28 21.08 15.89
C PRO A 131 17.99 21.07 14.53
N GLY A 132 17.30 20.64 13.47
CA GLY A 132 17.83 20.63 12.11
C GLY A 132 17.63 19.30 11.38
N VAL A 133 18.35 19.13 10.26
CA VAL A 133 18.21 17.97 9.36
C VAL A 133 18.50 16.65 10.08
N GLN A 134 19.53 16.61 10.93
CA GLN A 134 19.87 15.40 11.69
C GLN A 134 18.74 14.98 12.63
N ARG A 135 18.08 15.93 13.29
CA ARG A 135 16.91 15.65 14.13
C ARG A 135 15.75 15.06 13.33
N GLN A 136 15.51 15.58 12.13
CA GLN A 136 14.47 15.07 11.25
C GLN A 136 14.77 13.61 10.83
N GLN A 137 15.99 13.32 10.39
CA GLN A 137 16.42 11.97 10.02
C GLN A 137 16.32 11.00 11.21
N TRP A 138 16.73 11.45 12.39
CA TRP A 138 16.68 10.66 13.62
C TRP A 138 15.22 10.33 14.01
N LEU A 139 14.29 11.30 13.91
CA LEU A 139 12.88 11.08 14.20
C LEU A 139 12.25 10.09 13.19
N ILE A 140 12.63 10.17 11.92
CA ILE A 140 12.19 9.21 10.90
C ILE A 140 12.71 7.80 11.24
N GLN A 141 13.97 7.67 11.68
CA GLN A 141 14.51 6.38 12.10
C GLN A 141 13.85 5.84 13.37
N GLN A 142 13.57 6.70 14.34
CA GLN A 142 12.78 6.30 15.52
C GLN A 142 11.39 5.79 15.13
N TRP A 143 10.73 6.49 14.21
CA TRP A 143 9.46 6.01 13.68
C TRP A 143 9.61 4.66 12.98
N ARG A 144 10.62 4.49 12.10
CA ARG A 144 10.84 3.21 11.38
C ARG A 144 11.05 2.05 12.34
N ALA A 145 11.92 2.20 13.32
CA ALA A 145 12.19 1.18 14.31
C ALA A 145 10.91 0.86 15.14
N ALA A 146 10.21 1.90 15.63
CA ALA A 146 8.99 1.72 16.38
C ALA A 146 7.87 1.08 15.55
N ASN A 147 7.73 1.46 14.27
CA ASN A 147 6.76 0.86 13.36
C ASN A 147 7.07 -0.61 13.08
N ALA A 148 8.35 -0.97 12.86
CA ALA A 148 8.77 -2.36 12.66
C ALA A 148 8.49 -3.24 13.89
N GLY A 149 8.59 -2.68 15.11
CA GLY A 149 8.25 -3.35 16.37
C GLY A 149 6.78 -3.20 16.80
N LEU A 150 5.91 -2.66 15.94
CA LEU A 150 4.49 -2.38 16.25
C LEU A 150 4.29 -1.52 17.51
N ASN A 151 5.32 -0.75 17.91
CA ASN A 151 5.24 0.18 19.02
C ASN A 151 4.56 1.49 18.59
N HIS A 152 3.23 1.42 18.41
CA HIS A 152 2.44 2.54 17.93
C HIS A 152 2.61 3.82 18.77
N ARG A 153 2.83 3.70 20.08
CA ARG A 153 3.03 4.85 20.95
C ARG A 153 4.32 5.59 20.60
N ARG A 154 5.45 4.89 20.46
CA ARG A 154 6.74 5.52 20.09
C ARG A 154 6.71 6.03 18.66
N ALA A 155 6.09 5.29 17.75
CA ALA A 155 5.92 5.70 16.35
C ALA A 155 5.12 7.00 16.25
N ALA A 156 3.96 7.09 16.91
CA ALA A 156 3.17 8.32 16.95
C ALA A 156 3.94 9.49 17.58
N MET A 157 4.65 9.26 18.69
CA MET A 157 5.48 10.29 19.32
C MET A 157 6.57 10.84 18.39
N ALA A 158 7.25 9.99 17.64
CA ALA A 158 8.28 10.42 16.70
C ALA A 158 7.67 11.31 15.60
N LEU A 159 6.52 10.93 15.02
CA LEU A 159 5.83 11.72 14.01
C LEU A 159 5.24 13.03 14.58
N TRP A 160 4.70 13.02 15.80
CA TRP A 160 4.26 14.26 16.46
C TRP A 160 5.39 15.27 16.67
N ARG A 161 6.57 14.80 17.09
CA ARG A 161 7.75 15.65 17.21
C ARG A 161 8.21 16.17 15.85
N LEU A 162 8.06 15.35 14.80
CA LEU A 162 8.39 15.73 13.44
C LEU A 162 7.43 16.82 12.91
N ALA A 163 6.14 16.74 13.28
CA ALA A 163 5.13 17.74 12.95
C ALA A 163 5.37 19.11 13.61
N ALA A 164 6.15 19.16 14.69
CA ALA A 164 6.46 20.39 15.44
C ALA A 164 5.23 21.26 15.75
N GLY A 165 4.09 20.60 16.13
CA GLY A 165 2.83 21.25 16.46
C GLY A 165 1.90 21.53 15.26
N ASN A 166 2.32 21.24 14.03
CA ASN A 166 1.49 21.41 12.83
C ASN A 166 1.37 20.08 12.06
N PRO A 167 0.35 19.25 12.32
CA PRO A 167 0.15 17.98 11.61
C PRO A 167 0.08 18.11 10.08
N ALA A 168 -0.46 19.23 9.57
CA ALA A 168 -0.56 19.44 8.12
C ALA A 168 0.83 19.43 7.41
N SER A 169 1.91 19.78 8.13
CA SER A 169 3.27 19.74 7.57
C SER A 169 3.74 18.32 7.20
N LEU A 170 3.13 17.29 7.79
CA LEU A 170 3.43 15.89 7.51
C LEU A 170 2.84 15.39 6.18
N GLU A 171 1.90 16.13 5.60
CA GLU A 171 1.22 15.71 4.38
C GLU A 171 2.17 15.59 3.19
N ALA A 172 3.12 16.52 3.05
CA ALA A 172 4.12 16.53 1.98
C ALA A 172 5.33 15.63 2.26
N MET A 173 5.33 14.91 3.39
CA MET A 173 6.46 14.07 3.79
C MET A 173 6.15 12.60 3.50
N PRO A 174 6.75 12.01 2.45
CA PRO A 174 6.58 10.59 2.16
C PRO A 174 7.42 9.75 3.13
N LEU A 175 6.79 8.77 3.76
CA LEU A 175 7.48 7.77 4.58
C LEU A 175 7.60 6.45 3.80
N PRO A 176 8.78 5.82 3.80
CA PRO A 176 8.99 4.53 3.15
C PRO A 176 8.25 3.43 3.90
N MET A 177 7.38 2.69 3.21
CA MET A 177 6.62 1.58 3.78
C MET A 177 7.25 0.23 3.44
N ARG A 178 7.41 -0.07 2.16
CA ARG A 178 7.98 -1.33 1.67
C ARG A 178 8.50 -1.17 0.25
N PHE A 179 9.42 -2.04 -0.15
CA PHE A 179 9.75 -2.22 -1.56
C PHE A 179 8.70 -3.12 -2.22
N GLN A 180 8.30 -2.76 -3.43
CA GLN A 180 7.45 -3.58 -4.28
C GLN A 180 8.30 -4.60 -5.06
N GLU A 181 7.65 -5.58 -5.71
CA GLU A 181 8.33 -6.61 -6.49
C GLU A 181 9.15 -6.04 -7.67
N ASP A 182 8.71 -4.90 -8.21
CA ASP A 182 9.41 -4.17 -9.28
C ASP A 182 10.59 -3.32 -8.79
N GLY A 183 10.88 -3.34 -7.48
CA GLY A 183 11.93 -2.54 -6.83
C GLY A 183 11.52 -1.10 -6.52
N SER A 184 10.31 -0.68 -6.85
CA SER A 184 9.80 0.64 -6.48
C SER A 184 9.52 0.71 -4.97
N LEU A 185 9.64 1.92 -4.39
CA LEU A 185 9.38 2.15 -2.98
C LEU A 185 7.92 2.61 -2.77
N ASP A 186 7.13 1.79 -2.10
CA ASP A 186 5.82 2.21 -1.62
C ASP A 186 5.99 3.24 -0.50
N THR A 187 5.35 4.39 -0.64
CA THR A 187 5.41 5.48 0.33
C THR A 187 4.02 5.95 0.73
N ARG A 188 3.89 6.42 1.97
CA ARG A 188 2.66 7.06 2.46
C ARG A 188 2.98 8.42 3.08
N PRO A 189 2.08 9.41 2.96
CA PRO A 189 2.21 10.66 3.70
C PRO A 189 2.34 10.41 5.20
N ALA A 190 3.29 11.05 5.85
CA ALA A 190 3.51 10.89 7.29
C ALA A 190 2.26 11.27 8.12
N LEU A 191 1.42 12.16 7.60
CA LEU A 191 0.13 12.54 8.19
C LEU A 191 -0.79 11.32 8.32
N ASP A 192 -0.96 10.55 7.25
CA ASP A 192 -1.85 9.38 7.23
C ASP A 192 -1.30 8.25 8.11
N VAL A 193 0.03 8.12 8.16
CA VAL A 193 0.72 7.14 9.03
C VAL A 193 0.55 7.51 10.50
N LEU A 194 0.68 8.80 10.86
CA LEU A 194 0.43 9.27 12.22
C LEU A 194 -1.01 8.98 12.66
N ALA A 195 -1.99 9.29 11.81
CA ALA A 195 -3.39 8.98 12.08
C ALA A 195 -3.62 7.48 12.31
N GLY A 196 -2.99 6.62 11.50
CA GLY A 196 -3.04 5.17 11.66
C GLY A 196 -2.50 4.69 13.02
N HIS A 197 -1.36 5.23 13.47
CA HIS A 197 -0.82 4.89 14.79
C HIS A 197 -1.71 5.37 15.94
N LEU A 198 -2.30 6.55 15.84
CA LEU A 198 -3.25 7.06 16.84
C LEU A 198 -4.51 6.20 16.90
N ALA A 199 -5.05 5.81 15.76
CA ALA A 199 -6.20 4.91 15.69
C ALA A 199 -5.89 3.53 16.31
N ALA A 200 -4.70 2.97 16.03
CA ALA A 200 -4.26 1.71 16.64
C ALA A 200 -4.11 1.79 18.18
N LEU A 201 -3.91 3.00 18.71
CA LEU A 201 -3.90 3.26 20.16
C LEU A 201 -5.30 3.55 20.74
N GLY A 202 -6.37 3.45 19.95
CA GLY A 202 -7.73 3.83 20.36
C GLY A 202 -7.95 5.34 20.50
N ARG A 203 -7.01 6.20 20.06
CA ARG A 203 -7.09 7.66 20.12
C ARG A 203 -7.81 8.21 18.89
N ASN A 204 -9.05 7.70 18.67
CA ASN A 204 -9.79 7.90 17.43
C ASN A 204 -10.08 9.40 17.13
N GLY A 205 -10.42 10.18 18.14
CA GLY A 205 -10.66 11.63 17.97
C GLY A 205 -9.42 12.38 17.51
N GLU A 206 -8.24 12.03 18.03
CA GLU A 206 -6.98 12.64 17.64
C GLU A 206 -6.55 12.17 16.23
N ALA A 207 -6.77 10.89 15.91
CA ALA A 207 -6.53 10.38 14.58
C ALA A 207 -7.37 11.10 13.53
N ALA A 208 -8.66 11.30 13.81
CA ALA A 208 -9.56 12.06 12.95
C ALA A 208 -9.10 13.52 12.80
N ALA A 209 -8.72 14.19 13.90
CA ALA A 209 -8.20 15.56 13.85
C ALA A 209 -6.95 15.70 12.99
N VAL A 210 -6.04 14.71 13.03
CA VAL A 210 -4.85 14.65 12.16
C VAL A 210 -5.26 14.51 10.71
N LEU A 211 -6.17 13.60 10.36
CA LEU A 211 -6.66 13.44 8.98
C LEU A 211 -7.29 14.71 8.43
N LEU A 212 -8.10 15.39 9.25
CA LEU A 212 -8.78 16.64 8.90
C LEU A 212 -7.82 17.83 8.79
N ALA A 213 -6.58 17.73 9.28
CA ALA A 213 -5.57 18.77 9.08
C ALA A 213 -4.97 18.73 7.67
N GLY A 214 -5.15 17.66 6.91
CA GLY A 214 -4.71 17.52 5.52
C GLY A 214 -5.37 18.55 4.60
N ARG A 215 -4.64 19.01 3.58
CA ARG A 215 -5.07 20.08 2.66
C ARG A 215 -5.11 19.67 1.20
N LEU A 216 -4.54 18.51 0.83
CA LEU A 216 -4.58 18.00 -0.53
C LEU A 216 -6.03 17.69 -0.93
N PRO A 217 -6.54 18.27 -2.04
CA PRO A 217 -7.92 18.06 -2.47
C PRO A 217 -8.09 16.74 -3.23
N GLY A 218 -9.33 16.46 -3.60
CA GLY A 218 -9.69 15.35 -4.48
C GLY A 218 -9.74 14.01 -3.75
N ARG A 219 -9.27 12.95 -4.39
CA ARG A 219 -9.39 11.58 -3.88
C ARG A 219 -8.78 11.40 -2.48
N VAL A 220 -7.60 11.96 -2.25
CA VAL A 220 -6.92 11.87 -0.94
C VAL A 220 -7.74 12.54 0.16
N ALA A 221 -8.30 13.72 -0.11
CA ALA A 221 -9.21 14.38 0.84
C ALA A 221 -10.45 13.53 1.13
N ALA A 222 -11.05 12.94 0.09
CA ALA A 222 -12.23 12.09 0.23
C ALA A 222 -11.94 10.85 1.11
N GLU A 223 -10.82 10.17 0.88
CA GLU A 223 -10.39 9.01 1.67
C GLU A 223 -10.13 9.38 3.14
N ARG A 224 -9.51 10.53 3.41
CA ARG A 224 -9.27 11.04 4.77
C ARG A 224 -10.56 11.40 5.48
N LEU A 225 -11.48 12.09 4.82
CA LEU A 225 -12.80 12.43 5.35
C LEU A 225 -13.62 11.16 5.65
N GLN A 226 -13.57 10.17 4.77
CA GLN A 226 -14.19 8.86 4.98
C GLN A 226 -13.65 8.19 6.25
N LEU A 227 -12.34 8.16 6.41
CA LEU A 227 -11.71 7.54 7.56
C LEU A 227 -11.99 8.31 8.85
N ALA A 228 -11.95 9.65 8.80
CA ALA A 228 -12.32 10.49 9.93
C ALA A 228 -13.77 10.25 10.38
N ALA A 229 -14.72 10.17 9.43
CA ALA A 229 -16.12 9.87 9.73
C ALA A 229 -16.30 8.47 10.37
N ARG A 230 -15.47 7.49 10.03
CA ARG A 230 -15.47 6.16 10.66
C ARG A 230 -14.90 6.20 12.09
N LEU A 231 -13.81 6.94 12.31
CA LEU A 231 -13.14 7.04 13.61
C LEU A 231 -13.94 7.81 14.66
N LEU A 232 -14.78 8.75 14.24
CA LEU A 232 -15.62 9.59 15.11
C LEU A 232 -16.93 8.89 15.50
N ASP A 233 -16.87 7.65 15.98
CA ASP A 233 -18.02 6.83 16.32
C ASP A 233 -18.88 7.38 17.46
N SER A 234 -18.27 8.12 18.39
CA SER A 234 -18.94 8.81 19.51
C SER A 234 -19.55 10.17 19.14
N VAL A 235 -19.30 10.66 17.92
CA VAL A 235 -19.82 11.95 17.44
C VAL A 235 -21.21 11.75 16.82
N PRO A 236 -22.14 12.71 16.98
CA PRO A 236 -23.48 12.63 16.39
C PRO A 236 -23.45 12.35 14.89
N ILE A 237 -24.43 11.54 14.42
CA ILE A 237 -24.50 11.14 13.02
C ILE A 237 -24.52 12.32 12.05
N GLN A 238 -25.14 13.43 12.44
CA GLN A 238 -25.26 14.64 11.61
C GLN A 238 -23.88 15.26 11.28
N ASP A 239 -22.94 15.23 12.23
CA ASP A 239 -21.61 15.78 12.02
C ASP A 239 -20.74 14.82 11.18
N ARG A 240 -20.90 13.51 11.39
CA ARG A 240 -20.25 12.48 10.54
C ARG A 240 -20.79 12.53 9.12
N ASP A 241 -22.08 12.76 8.96
CA ASP A 241 -22.73 12.90 7.66
C ASP A 241 -22.20 14.10 6.87
N ARG A 242 -21.97 15.25 7.55
CA ARG A 242 -21.30 16.41 6.92
C ARG A 242 -19.91 16.07 6.39
N LEU A 243 -19.13 15.29 7.11
CA LEU A 243 -17.81 14.83 6.62
C LEU A 243 -17.95 13.94 5.37
N LEU A 244 -18.96 13.08 5.35
CA LEU A 244 -19.23 12.22 4.18
C LEU A 244 -19.74 13.02 2.97
N GLU A 245 -20.55 14.06 3.18
CA GLU A 245 -20.95 14.95 2.08
C GLU A 245 -19.74 15.70 1.49
N LEU A 246 -18.87 16.23 2.34
CA LEU A 246 -17.60 16.83 1.86
C LEU A 246 -16.73 15.81 1.13
N ALA A 247 -16.68 14.55 1.59
CA ALA A 247 -15.95 13.49 0.92
C ALA A 247 -16.54 13.17 -0.46
N LEU A 248 -17.86 13.13 -0.58
CA LEU A 248 -18.58 12.93 -1.83
C LEU A 248 -18.28 14.04 -2.84
N ASP A 249 -18.25 15.30 -2.39
CA ASP A 249 -17.90 16.44 -3.24
C ASP A 249 -16.44 16.32 -3.76
N GLN A 250 -15.50 15.94 -2.88
CA GLN A 250 -14.11 15.72 -3.26
C GLN A 250 -13.95 14.55 -4.24
N ALA A 251 -14.65 13.44 -4.02
CA ALA A 251 -14.62 12.29 -4.91
C ALA A 251 -15.23 12.62 -6.28
N ALA A 252 -16.36 13.33 -6.31
CA ALA A 252 -17.03 13.74 -7.54
C ALA A 252 -16.19 14.72 -8.36
N ALA A 253 -15.47 15.65 -7.73
CA ALA A 253 -14.63 16.64 -8.40
C ALA A 253 -13.52 15.99 -9.24
N VAL A 254 -13.10 14.77 -8.89
CA VAL A 254 -12.07 14.01 -9.60
C VAL A 254 -12.60 12.74 -10.27
N ALA A 255 -13.92 12.64 -10.42
CA ALA A 255 -14.62 11.48 -11.01
C ALA A 255 -14.25 10.12 -10.38
N ALA A 256 -13.93 10.10 -9.08
CA ALA A 256 -13.63 8.89 -8.32
C ALA A 256 -14.92 8.16 -7.93
N TRP A 257 -15.66 7.67 -8.95
CA TRP A 257 -17.01 7.12 -8.78
C TRP A 257 -17.07 5.86 -7.91
N GLY A 258 -16.02 5.03 -7.92
CA GLY A 258 -15.91 3.88 -7.02
C GLY A 258 -15.88 4.33 -5.55
N LEU A 259 -15.06 5.35 -5.23
CA LEU A 259 -15.00 5.93 -3.89
C LEU A 259 -16.33 6.60 -3.51
N ALA A 260 -16.96 7.33 -4.44
CA ALA A 260 -18.29 7.91 -4.19
C ALA A 260 -19.34 6.84 -3.86
N ALA A 261 -19.26 5.69 -4.51
CA ALA A 261 -20.09 4.54 -4.21
C ALA A 261 -19.87 4.00 -2.78
N GLU A 262 -18.62 3.81 -2.38
CA GLU A 262 -18.23 3.37 -1.03
C GLU A 262 -18.68 4.38 0.05
N LEU A 263 -18.58 5.68 -0.24
CA LEU A 263 -19.00 6.74 0.67
C LEU A 263 -20.52 6.70 0.89
N LEU A 264 -21.32 6.50 -0.17
CA LEU A 264 -22.77 6.36 -0.05
C LEU A 264 -23.18 5.08 0.69
N ASP A 265 -22.50 3.96 0.45
CA ASP A 265 -22.71 2.70 1.18
C ASP A 265 -22.37 2.87 2.68
N LEU A 266 -21.30 3.60 2.99
CA LEU A 266 -20.93 3.94 4.38
C LEU A 266 -21.98 4.87 5.01
N GLN A 267 -22.40 5.91 4.32
CA GLN A 267 -23.42 6.85 4.80
C GLN A 267 -24.72 6.10 5.17
N GLY A 268 -25.20 5.24 4.28
CA GLY A 268 -26.38 4.42 4.56
C GLY A 268 -26.20 3.48 5.76
N THR A 269 -25.01 2.92 5.92
CA THR A 269 -24.68 2.04 7.05
C THR A 269 -24.69 2.81 8.37
N LEU A 270 -24.05 3.99 8.42
CA LEU A 270 -23.99 4.81 9.62
C LEU A 270 -25.38 5.33 10.03
N HIS A 271 -26.23 5.71 9.06
CA HIS A 271 -27.61 6.10 9.35
C HIS A 271 -28.41 4.95 9.96
N ARG A 272 -28.28 3.72 9.43
CA ARG A 272 -28.95 2.53 10.03
C ARG A 272 -28.45 2.22 11.43
N GLN A 273 -27.17 2.35 11.67
CA GLN A 273 -26.57 2.16 13.01
C GLN A 273 -27.08 3.21 14.02
N ALA A 274 -27.38 4.40 13.56
CA ALA A 274 -27.96 5.47 14.36
C ALA A 274 -29.51 5.38 14.52
N GLY A 275 -30.14 4.29 14.05
CA GLY A 275 -31.58 4.07 14.14
C GLY A 275 -32.41 4.65 12.99
N GLY A 276 -31.77 5.17 11.94
CA GLY A 276 -32.41 5.60 10.70
C GLY A 276 -32.54 4.45 9.69
N ASP A 277 -33.20 4.71 8.55
CA ASP A 277 -33.40 3.71 7.47
C ASP A 277 -32.27 3.70 6.44
N GLY A 278 -31.50 4.77 6.32
CA GLY A 278 -30.46 4.93 5.31
C GLY A 278 -30.99 5.05 3.87
N ALA A 279 -32.30 5.24 3.69
CA ALA A 279 -32.97 5.21 2.38
C ALA A 279 -32.46 6.30 1.43
N ALA A 280 -32.17 7.50 1.94
CA ALA A 280 -31.65 8.61 1.14
C ALA A 280 -30.30 8.26 0.50
N ALA A 281 -29.38 7.67 1.26
CA ALA A 281 -28.07 7.23 0.76
C ALA A 281 -28.22 6.08 -0.25
N ALA A 282 -29.10 5.11 0.02
CA ALA A 282 -29.38 4.00 -0.90
C ALA A 282 -29.97 4.50 -2.24
N ALA A 283 -30.88 5.47 -2.22
CA ALA A 283 -31.43 6.08 -3.42
C ALA A 283 -30.36 6.83 -4.23
N ARG A 284 -29.43 7.53 -3.57
CA ARG A 284 -28.29 8.19 -4.23
C ARG A 284 -27.33 7.16 -4.83
N ARG A 285 -27.05 6.08 -4.11
CA ARG A 285 -26.20 4.97 -4.56
C ARG A 285 -26.79 4.30 -5.81
N LEU A 286 -28.12 4.08 -5.85
CA LEU A 286 -28.81 3.56 -7.00
C LEU A 286 -28.71 4.50 -8.21
N ARG A 287 -28.92 5.81 -8.04
CA ARG A 287 -28.71 6.79 -9.11
C ARG A 287 -27.29 6.80 -9.65
N LEU A 288 -26.29 6.66 -8.76
CA LEU A 288 -24.90 6.57 -9.16
C LEU A 288 -24.65 5.30 -9.98
N SER A 289 -25.13 4.12 -9.53
CA SER A 289 -24.92 2.87 -10.26
C SER A 289 -25.52 2.91 -11.68
N LEU A 290 -26.68 3.52 -11.84
CA LEU A 290 -27.29 3.73 -13.16
C LEU A 290 -26.45 4.66 -14.05
N ARG A 291 -25.86 5.69 -13.45
CA ARG A 291 -25.04 6.67 -14.19
C ARG A 291 -23.70 6.12 -14.68
N ILE A 292 -23.11 5.21 -13.91
CA ILE A 292 -21.80 4.60 -14.24
C ILE A 292 -21.92 3.20 -14.83
N ASP A 293 -23.15 2.75 -15.11
CA ASP A 293 -23.49 1.45 -15.68
C ASP A 293 -22.99 0.26 -14.81
N ASP A 294 -23.11 0.39 -13.48
CA ASP A 294 -22.77 -0.64 -12.51
C ASP A 294 -23.99 -1.56 -12.28
N ALA A 295 -24.18 -2.49 -13.21
CA ALA A 295 -25.32 -3.42 -13.18
C ALA A 295 -25.34 -4.32 -11.94
N TYR A 296 -24.19 -4.68 -11.38
CA TYR A 296 -24.10 -5.48 -10.17
C TYR A 296 -24.60 -4.72 -8.94
N ALA A 297 -24.15 -3.47 -8.77
CA ALA A 297 -24.63 -2.64 -7.68
C ALA A 297 -26.13 -2.30 -7.84
N GLU A 298 -26.62 -2.04 -9.06
CA GLU A 298 -28.04 -1.85 -9.35
C GLU A 298 -28.85 -3.08 -8.90
N TRP A 299 -28.43 -4.27 -9.32
CA TRP A 299 -29.07 -5.53 -8.93
C TRP A 299 -29.11 -5.71 -7.41
N ARG A 300 -27.99 -5.57 -6.72
CA ARG A 300 -27.87 -5.73 -5.27
C ARG A 300 -28.78 -4.77 -4.50
N LEU A 301 -28.87 -3.52 -4.94
CA LEU A 301 -29.72 -2.51 -4.31
C LEU A 301 -31.21 -2.80 -4.55
N ARG A 302 -31.59 -3.23 -5.77
CA ARG A 302 -32.97 -3.53 -6.11
C ARG A 302 -33.50 -4.83 -5.47
N GLN A 303 -32.61 -5.76 -5.13
CA GLN A 303 -33.04 -6.97 -4.40
C GLN A 303 -33.61 -6.65 -3.01
N GLN A 304 -33.30 -5.52 -2.43
CA GLN A 304 -33.79 -5.08 -1.12
C GLN A 304 -35.22 -4.55 -1.19
N ASP A 305 -35.75 -4.29 -2.38
CA ASP A 305 -37.09 -3.75 -2.60
C ASP A 305 -37.95 -4.76 -3.41
N PRO A 306 -38.94 -5.41 -2.79
CA PRO A 306 -39.80 -6.36 -3.48
C PRO A 306 -40.51 -5.78 -4.70
N SER A 307 -40.81 -4.48 -4.72
CA SER A 307 -41.45 -3.82 -5.86
C SER A 307 -40.56 -3.81 -7.12
N GLN A 308 -39.26 -4.02 -6.97
CA GLN A 308 -38.28 -4.04 -8.05
C GLN A 308 -37.90 -5.45 -8.52
N ALA A 309 -38.65 -6.48 -8.13
CA ALA A 309 -38.33 -7.87 -8.40
C ALA A 309 -38.17 -8.18 -9.91
N ALA A 310 -38.99 -7.57 -10.76
CA ALA A 310 -38.94 -7.77 -12.22
C ALA A 310 -37.58 -7.27 -12.79
N ARG A 311 -37.15 -6.05 -12.42
CA ARG A 311 -35.88 -5.49 -12.89
C ARG A 311 -34.68 -6.21 -12.26
N SER A 312 -34.77 -6.61 -10.99
CA SER A 312 -33.76 -7.44 -10.33
C SER A 312 -33.55 -8.78 -11.03
N GLY A 313 -34.63 -9.47 -11.44
CA GLY A 313 -34.54 -10.73 -12.19
C GLY A 313 -33.96 -10.55 -13.59
N GLU A 314 -34.21 -9.43 -14.26
CA GLU A 314 -33.59 -9.11 -15.54
C GLU A 314 -32.09 -8.91 -15.42
N LEU A 315 -31.65 -8.09 -14.43
CA LEU A 315 -30.24 -7.85 -14.14
C LEU A 315 -29.53 -9.15 -13.74
N GLU A 316 -30.14 -10.00 -12.95
CA GLU A 316 -29.58 -11.30 -12.58
C GLU A 316 -29.30 -12.16 -13.81
N ARG A 317 -30.27 -12.26 -14.76
CA ARG A 317 -30.05 -12.95 -16.02
C ARG A 317 -28.93 -12.37 -16.85
N GLN A 318 -28.82 -11.02 -16.90
CA GLN A 318 -27.77 -10.32 -17.61
C GLN A 318 -26.40 -10.61 -17.00
N LEU A 319 -26.28 -10.54 -15.67
CA LEU A 319 -25.02 -10.79 -14.93
C LEU A 319 -24.55 -12.25 -15.04
N ARG A 320 -25.48 -13.20 -15.16
CA ARG A 320 -25.16 -14.62 -15.36
C ARG A 320 -24.87 -14.99 -16.82
N SER A 321 -25.06 -14.07 -17.77
CA SER A 321 -24.80 -14.31 -19.17
C SER A 321 -23.29 -14.34 -19.48
N PRO A 322 -22.75 -15.44 -20.03
CA PRO A 322 -21.34 -15.51 -20.43
C PRO A 322 -21.00 -14.56 -21.60
N ARG A 323 -21.99 -13.98 -22.27
CA ARG A 323 -21.83 -13.04 -23.39
C ARG A 323 -21.76 -11.58 -22.93
N ALA A 324 -22.15 -11.29 -21.69
CA ALA A 324 -22.09 -9.95 -21.10
C ALA A 324 -20.91 -9.87 -20.14
N SER A 325 -19.73 -9.59 -20.64
CA SER A 325 -18.54 -9.38 -19.78
C SER A 325 -18.76 -8.14 -18.91
N GLY A 326 -18.48 -8.28 -17.60
CA GLY A 326 -18.62 -7.18 -16.64
C GLY A 326 -20.05 -6.77 -16.30
N GLY A 327 -21.07 -7.55 -16.72
CA GLY A 327 -22.49 -7.25 -16.46
C GLY A 327 -23.04 -6.05 -17.23
N HIS A 328 -22.35 -5.61 -18.26
CA HIS A 328 -22.88 -4.62 -19.19
C HIS A 328 -24.00 -5.25 -20.04
N ALA A 329 -25.07 -4.49 -20.28
CA ALA A 329 -26.07 -4.89 -21.26
C ALA A 329 -25.34 -5.21 -22.56
N ALA A 330 -25.56 -6.41 -23.12
CA ALA A 330 -25.08 -6.71 -24.45
C ALA A 330 -25.64 -5.60 -25.37
N GLY A 331 -24.81 -4.65 -25.72
CA GLY A 331 -25.15 -3.67 -26.74
C GLY A 331 -25.72 -4.43 -27.92
N ALA A 332 -26.77 -3.92 -28.53
CA ALA A 332 -27.64 -4.51 -29.54
C ALA A 332 -27.01 -5.72 -30.24
N ALA A 333 -27.71 -6.85 -30.18
CA ALA A 333 -27.29 -8.12 -30.75
C ALA A 333 -26.50 -7.91 -32.04
N VAL A 334 -25.21 -8.26 -32.03
CA VAL A 334 -24.43 -8.35 -33.27
C VAL A 334 -25.17 -9.40 -34.10
N VAL A 335 -25.96 -8.96 -35.08
CA VAL A 335 -26.55 -9.83 -36.07
C VAL A 335 -25.40 -10.42 -36.84
N LEU A 336 -25.00 -11.64 -36.48
CA LEU A 336 -24.05 -12.40 -37.27
C LEU A 336 -24.60 -12.56 -38.66
N PRO A 337 -23.89 -12.25 -39.73
CA PRO A 337 -24.35 -12.52 -41.08
C PRO A 337 -24.60 -14.00 -41.23
N PRO A 338 -25.63 -14.40 -41.99
CA PRO A 338 -25.94 -15.81 -42.23
C PRO A 338 -24.71 -16.50 -42.84
N LEU A 339 -24.36 -17.67 -42.30
CA LEU A 339 -23.34 -18.53 -42.87
C LEU A 339 -23.69 -18.82 -44.35
N PRO A 340 -22.73 -18.77 -45.27
CA PRO A 340 -23.00 -19.18 -46.65
C PRO A 340 -23.44 -20.63 -46.66
N SER A 341 -24.55 -20.89 -47.39
CA SER A 341 -25.10 -22.22 -47.59
C SER A 341 -24.10 -23.09 -48.39
N PRO A 342 -24.06 -24.41 -48.14
CA PRO A 342 -23.10 -25.34 -48.74
C PRO A 342 -23.20 -25.44 -50.24
#